data_94ecefeeb5ed4792c5d24d16a4694eed
#
_entry.id   94ecefeeb5ed4792c5d24d16a4694eed
#
_cell.length_a   1.000
_cell.length_b   1.000
_cell.length_c   1.000
_cell.angle_alpha   90.00
_cell.angle_beta   90.00
_cell.angle_gamma   90.00
#
_symmetry.space_group_name_H-M   'P 1'
#
loop_
_entity.id
_entity.type
_entity.pdbx_description
1 polymer ?
#
loop_
_entity_poly.entity_id
_entity_poly.type
_entity_poly.pdbx_seq_one_letter_code
_entity_poly.pdbx_strand_id
1 'polypeptide(L)'
;MEEKDEELLPREKLLRYGVTLLKDDELLALFLRTGTPGKTVFTLAKELIAHFGSLYGLLTADLAQFKHVEGIGVAKYAQLRGIAELARRFYNVRMEKEDPILTPEMTREFLQSQLTDIEREIFMVIFVDNRNRVLKHSCLFAGTLSHVEVHPREIVREAIKVNAAGVILAHNHPSGCAEPSRADKEITERIIKCCQFMDIRVLDHLIIGRGEYISFAERGWI
;
A
#
# COMPACT_ATOMS: atom_id res chain seq x y z
N MET A 1 -9.43 -32.19 -16.64
CA MET A 1 -10.20 -31.56 -15.53
C MET A 1 -10.19 -30.04 -15.66
N GLU A 2 -9.57 -29.48 -16.69
CA GLU A 2 -9.32 -28.05 -16.90
C GLU A 2 -10.32 -27.33 -17.83
N GLU A 3 -11.02 -28.01 -18.72
CA GLU A 3 -11.95 -27.36 -19.68
C GLU A 3 -13.31 -26.92 -19.09
N LYS A 4 -13.75 -27.45 -17.94
CA LYS A 4 -15.02 -27.07 -17.31
C LYS A 4 -14.95 -25.86 -16.37
N ASP A 5 -13.74 -25.43 -16.02
CA ASP A 5 -13.54 -24.35 -15.06
C ASP A 5 -13.48 -22.95 -15.73
N GLU A 6 -13.28 -22.88 -17.05
CA GLU A 6 -13.32 -21.60 -17.79
C GLU A 6 -14.74 -21.07 -18.00
N GLU A 7 -15.77 -21.88 -17.86
CA GLU A 7 -17.17 -21.48 -18.00
C GLU A 7 -17.84 -20.97 -16.72
N LEU A 8 -17.17 -21.14 -15.54
CA LEU A 8 -17.76 -20.71 -14.26
C LEU A 8 -17.76 -19.17 -14.14
N LEU A 9 -18.87 -18.62 -13.69
CA LEU A 9 -18.95 -17.19 -13.33
C LEU A 9 -18.06 -16.90 -12.11
N PRO A 10 -17.47 -15.68 -11.99
CA PRO A 10 -16.58 -15.35 -10.88
C PRO A 10 -17.17 -15.58 -9.49
N ARG A 11 -18.50 -15.39 -9.33
CA ARG A 11 -19.19 -15.72 -8.07
C ARG A 11 -19.16 -17.21 -7.77
N GLU A 12 -19.32 -18.04 -8.78
CA GLU A 12 -19.27 -19.51 -8.65
C GLU A 12 -17.86 -19.99 -8.37
N LYS A 13 -16.85 -19.40 -9.07
CA LYS A 13 -15.44 -19.66 -8.79
C LYS A 13 -15.08 -19.28 -7.36
N LEU A 14 -15.51 -18.09 -6.88
CA LEU A 14 -15.28 -17.63 -5.52
C LEU A 14 -15.85 -18.61 -4.48
N LEU A 15 -17.11 -19.05 -4.68
CA LEU A 15 -17.77 -19.95 -3.74
C LEU A 15 -17.16 -21.36 -3.75
N ARG A 16 -16.65 -21.81 -4.87
CA ARG A 16 -16.10 -23.17 -5.04
C ARG A 16 -14.63 -23.27 -4.67
N TYR A 17 -13.84 -22.26 -5.01
CA TYR A 17 -12.38 -22.31 -4.95
C TYR A 17 -11.76 -21.22 -4.06
N GLY A 18 -12.55 -20.29 -3.56
CA GLY A 18 -12.07 -19.14 -2.80
C GLY A 18 -11.67 -17.95 -3.68
N VAL A 19 -11.51 -16.79 -3.04
CA VAL A 19 -11.27 -15.50 -3.71
C VAL A 19 -9.88 -15.41 -4.35
N THR A 20 -8.89 -16.11 -3.81
CA THR A 20 -7.48 -16.05 -4.25
C THR A 20 -7.23 -16.61 -5.65
N LEU A 21 -8.16 -17.39 -6.17
CA LEU A 21 -8.07 -17.98 -7.53
C LEU A 21 -8.74 -17.12 -8.60
N LEU A 22 -9.37 -16.01 -8.22
CA LEU A 22 -9.94 -15.08 -9.20
C LEU A 22 -8.82 -14.23 -9.82
N LYS A 23 -8.89 -14.07 -11.14
CA LYS A 23 -8.08 -13.09 -11.86
C LYS A 23 -8.56 -11.67 -11.53
N ASP A 24 -7.74 -10.66 -11.76
CA ASP A 24 -8.05 -9.26 -11.49
C ASP A 24 -9.34 -8.78 -12.18
N ASP A 25 -9.55 -9.17 -13.43
CA ASP A 25 -10.75 -8.85 -14.20
C ASP A 25 -12.01 -9.56 -13.66
N GLU A 26 -11.87 -10.79 -13.18
CA GLU A 26 -12.95 -11.54 -12.54
C GLU A 26 -13.33 -10.92 -11.18
N LEU A 27 -12.34 -10.54 -10.39
CA LEU A 27 -12.54 -9.85 -9.11
C LEU A 27 -13.22 -8.49 -9.33
N LEU A 28 -12.73 -7.69 -10.29
CA LEU A 28 -13.32 -6.41 -10.62
C LEU A 28 -14.77 -6.54 -11.11
N ALA A 29 -15.06 -7.56 -11.92
CA ALA A 29 -16.40 -7.83 -12.43
C ALA A 29 -17.44 -8.10 -11.31
N LEU A 30 -17.02 -8.72 -10.19
CA LEU A 30 -17.89 -8.92 -9.02
C LEU A 30 -18.41 -7.58 -8.46
N PHE A 31 -17.53 -6.58 -8.41
CA PHE A 31 -17.87 -5.26 -7.87
C PHE A 31 -18.62 -4.40 -8.89
N LEU A 32 -18.27 -4.44 -10.17
CA LEU A 32 -18.97 -3.67 -11.21
C LEU A 32 -20.41 -4.15 -11.43
N ARG A 33 -20.72 -5.42 -11.14
CA ARG A 33 -22.03 -6.08 -11.17
C ARG A 33 -22.68 -6.13 -12.55
N THR A 34 -22.63 -5.08 -13.32
CA THR A 34 -23.24 -4.96 -14.65
C THR A 34 -22.28 -4.34 -15.64
N GLY A 35 -22.36 -4.80 -16.87
CA GLY A 35 -21.70 -4.16 -18.02
C GLY A 35 -22.39 -2.87 -18.46
N THR A 36 -22.30 -2.59 -19.74
CA THR A 36 -22.97 -1.47 -20.44
C THR A 36 -23.76 -2.01 -21.64
N PRO A 37 -24.65 -1.24 -22.25
CA PRO A 37 -25.27 -1.66 -23.49
C PRO A 37 -24.22 -2.09 -24.51
N GLY A 38 -24.31 -3.33 -24.95
CA GLY A 38 -23.38 -3.94 -25.91
C GLY A 38 -22.06 -4.51 -25.37
N LYS A 39 -21.78 -4.35 -24.05
CA LYS A 39 -20.57 -4.91 -23.41
C LYS A 39 -20.91 -5.70 -22.17
N THR A 40 -20.37 -6.90 -22.03
CA THR A 40 -20.49 -7.67 -20.79
C THR A 40 -19.69 -7.03 -19.65
N VAL A 41 -19.99 -7.39 -18.41
CA VAL A 41 -19.23 -6.91 -17.24
C VAL A 41 -17.76 -7.36 -17.30
N PHE A 42 -17.48 -8.54 -17.88
CA PHE A 42 -16.12 -9.05 -18.05
C PHE A 42 -15.32 -8.25 -19.07
N THR A 43 -15.95 -7.93 -20.21
CA THR A 43 -15.34 -7.09 -21.24
C THR A 43 -15.03 -5.71 -20.66
N LEU A 44 -15.98 -5.12 -19.93
CA LEU A 44 -15.77 -3.84 -19.25
C LEU A 44 -14.63 -3.90 -18.23
N ALA A 45 -14.56 -4.94 -17.40
CA ALA A 45 -13.50 -5.11 -16.40
C ALA A 45 -12.10 -5.21 -17.05
N LYS A 46 -11.97 -6.00 -18.13
CA LYS A 46 -10.72 -6.12 -18.89
C LYS A 46 -10.29 -4.81 -19.52
N GLU A 47 -11.22 -4.10 -20.15
CA GLU A 47 -10.94 -2.80 -20.76
C GLU A 47 -10.50 -1.75 -19.73
N LEU A 48 -11.11 -1.75 -18.53
CA LEU A 48 -10.73 -0.87 -17.45
C LEU A 48 -9.31 -1.14 -16.94
N ILE A 49 -8.98 -2.41 -16.69
CA ILE A 49 -7.64 -2.78 -16.26
C ILE A 49 -6.60 -2.42 -17.33
N ALA A 50 -6.91 -2.67 -18.60
CA ALA A 50 -6.02 -2.30 -19.71
C ALA A 50 -5.86 -0.77 -19.83
N HIS A 51 -6.93 0.01 -19.62
CA HIS A 51 -6.90 1.48 -19.71
C HIS A 51 -6.05 2.10 -18.59
N PHE A 52 -6.19 1.61 -17.34
CA PHE A 52 -5.47 2.12 -16.18
C PHE A 52 -4.16 1.37 -15.89
N GLY A 53 -3.82 0.36 -16.68
CA GLY A 53 -2.60 -0.44 -16.60
C GLY A 53 -2.60 -1.52 -15.51
N SER A 54 -3.41 -1.38 -14.46
CA SER A 54 -3.52 -2.33 -13.34
C SER A 54 -4.77 -2.07 -12.51
N LEU A 55 -5.14 -3.00 -11.62
CA LEU A 55 -6.13 -2.75 -10.56
C LEU A 55 -5.72 -1.58 -9.67
N TYR A 56 -4.44 -1.46 -9.38
CA TYR A 56 -3.90 -0.35 -8.62
C TYR A 56 -4.19 0.97 -9.34
N GLY A 57 -3.76 1.15 -10.58
CA GLY A 57 -4.01 2.37 -11.36
C GLY A 57 -5.51 2.72 -11.46
N LEU A 58 -6.38 1.69 -11.59
CA LEU A 58 -7.83 1.87 -11.61
C LEU A 58 -8.37 2.39 -10.26
N LEU A 59 -7.97 1.79 -9.15
CA LEU A 59 -8.50 2.13 -7.82
C LEU A 59 -7.97 3.47 -7.29
N THR A 60 -6.85 3.95 -7.81
CA THR A 60 -6.22 5.23 -7.42
C THR A 60 -6.60 6.39 -8.33
N ALA A 61 -7.10 6.12 -9.53
CA ALA A 61 -7.47 7.13 -10.51
C ALA A 61 -8.51 8.13 -9.98
N ASP A 62 -8.37 9.39 -10.36
CA ASP A 62 -9.30 10.46 -10.00
C ASP A 62 -10.55 10.49 -10.90
N LEU A 63 -11.55 11.30 -10.51
CA LEU A 63 -12.79 11.42 -11.28
C LEU A 63 -12.56 11.98 -12.70
N ALA A 64 -11.54 12.82 -12.90
CA ALA A 64 -11.27 13.42 -14.21
C ALA A 64 -10.77 12.36 -15.20
N GLN A 65 -9.95 11.42 -14.74
CA GLN A 65 -9.44 10.30 -15.54
C GLN A 65 -10.57 9.34 -15.96
N PHE A 66 -11.64 9.22 -15.14
CA PHE A 66 -12.81 8.41 -15.47
C PHE A 66 -13.80 9.06 -16.42
N LYS A 67 -13.78 10.39 -16.59
CA LYS A 67 -14.75 11.12 -17.42
C LYS A 67 -14.80 10.66 -18.89
N HIS A 68 -13.69 10.13 -19.39
CA HIS A 68 -13.56 9.69 -20.79
C HIS A 68 -13.68 8.17 -20.94
N VAL A 69 -13.95 7.45 -19.85
CA VAL A 69 -14.07 6.00 -19.86
C VAL A 69 -15.53 5.61 -20.02
N GLU A 70 -15.84 5.07 -21.20
CA GLU A 70 -17.19 4.61 -21.51
C GLU A 70 -17.65 3.51 -20.54
N GLY A 71 -18.85 3.66 -19.99
CA GLY A 71 -19.43 2.66 -19.10
C GLY A 71 -19.17 2.85 -17.61
N ILE A 72 -18.35 3.84 -17.22
CA ILE A 72 -18.13 4.20 -15.83
C ILE A 72 -18.74 5.56 -15.53
N GLY A 73 -19.94 5.53 -14.94
CA GLY A 73 -20.56 6.72 -14.36
C GLY A 73 -20.08 6.97 -12.93
N VAL A 74 -20.50 8.11 -12.36
CA VAL A 74 -20.18 8.53 -10.99
C VAL A 74 -20.45 7.44 -9.94
N ALA A 75 -21.53 6.66 -10.11
CA ALA A 75 -21.88 5.58 -9.18
C ALA A 75 -20.82 4.47 -9.15
N LYS A 76 -20.37 3.98 -10.31
CA LYS A 76 -19.30 2.97 -10.38
C LYS A 76 -17.97 3.52 -9.89
N TYR A 77 -17.63 4.76 -10.23
CA TYR A 77 -16.46 5.44 -9.69
C TYR A 77 -16.48 5.49 -8.15
N ALA A 78 -17.57 5.97 -7.55
CA ALA A 78 -17.72 6.04 -6.10
C ALA A 78 -17.59 4.65 -5.43
N GLN A 79 -18.13 3.62 -6.07
CA GLN A 79 -18.02 2.24 -5.60
C GLN A 79 -16.57 1.77 -5.59
N LEU A 80 -15.80 2.01 -6.65
CA LEU A 80 -14.39 1.63 -6.75
C LEU A 80 -13.54 2.38 -5.71
N ARG A 81 -13.76 3.69 -5.54
CA ARG A 81 -13.08 4.49 -4.50
C ARG A 81 -13.45 4.03 -3.09
N GLY A 82 -14.72 3.64 -2.90
CA GLY A 82 -15.18 3.07 -1.62
C GLY A 82 -14.49 1.75 -1.27
N ILE A 83 -14.20 0.88 -2.25
CA ILE A 83 -13.46 -0.36 -2.05
C ILE A 83 -12.04 -0.08 -1.58
N ALA A 84 -11.33 0.84 -2.25
CA ALA A 84 -9.98 1.24 -1.86
C ALA A 84 -9.94 1.79 -0.42
N GLU A 85 -10.90 2.65 -0.06
CA GLU A 85 -10.99 3.19 1.29
C GLU A 85 -11.36 2.14 2.34
N LEU A 86 -12.24 1.17 2.03
CA LEU A 86 -12.54 0.06 2.93
C LEU A 86 -11.30 -0.81 3.20
N ALA A 87 -10.51 -1.11 2.18
CA ALA A 87 -9.26 -1.84 2.33
C ALA A 87 -8.28 -1.08 3.24
N ARG A 88 -8.11 0.23 3.02
CA ARG A 88 -7.26 1.09 3.85
C ARG A 88 -7.70 1.09 5.32
N ARG A 89 -9.02 1.23 5.59
CA ARG A 89 -9.56 1.19 6.96
C ARG A 89 -9.42 -0.18 7.60
N PHE A 90 -9.60 -1.25 6.83
CA PHE A 90 -9.40 -2.61 7.32
C PHE A 90 -7.97 -2.82 7.83
N TYR A 91 -6.96 -2.42 7.05
CA TYR A 91 -5.56 -2.52 7.48
C TYR A 91 -5.27 -1.64 8.70
N ASN A 92 -5.80 -0.41 8.78
CA ASN A 92 -5.63 0.44 9.95
C ASN A 92 -6.17 -0.22 11.24
N VAL A 93 -7.42 -0.72 11.19
CA VAL A 93 -8.03 -1.38 12.35
C VAL A 93 -7.25 -2.61 12.77
N ARG A 94 -6.76 -3.38 11.80
CA ARG A 94 -5.94 -4.57 12.07
C ARG A 94 -4.63 -4.21 12.77
N MET A 95 -3.99 -3.12 12.34
CA MET A 95 -2.74 -2.64 12.95
C MET A 95 -2.94 -2.07 14.37
N GLU A 96 -4.13 -1.51 14.66
CA GLU A 96 -4.42 -0.90 15.97
C GLU A 96 -4.96 -1.89 17.02
N LYS A 97 -5.74 -2.89 16.59
CA LYS A 97 -6.54 -3.72 17.51
C LYS A 97 -6.00 -5.12 17.77
N GLU A 98 -5.21 -5.67 16.87
CA GLU A 98 -4.82 -7.09 16.94
C GLU A 98 -3.45 -7.32 17.59
N ASP A 99 -2.76 -6.28 18.11
CA ASP A 99 -1.37 -6.39 18.57
C ASP A 99 -0.52 -7.25 17.58
N PRO A 100 -0.55 -6.95 16.27
CA PRO A 100 0.02 -7.85 15.29
C PRO A 100 1.53 -7.92 15.46
N ILE A 101 2.04 -9.13 15.55
CA ILE A 101 3.46 -9.37 15.26
C ILE A 101 3.62 -9.06 13.78
N LEU A 102 4.36 -8.00 13.47
CA LEU A 102 4.56 -7.59 12.08
C LEU A 102 5.39 -8.64 11.34
N THR A 103 4.81 -9.19 10.27
CA THR A 103 5.59 -9.86 9.23
C THR A 103 6.00 -8.85 8.15
N PRO A 104 7.07 -9.13 7.39
CA PRO A 104 7.45 -8.26 6.26
C PRO A 104 6.30 -8.00 5.29
N GLU A 105 5.49 -9.02 4.97
CA GLU A 105 4.35 -8.93 4.07
C GLU A 105 3.27 -8.00 4.61
N MET A 106 2.88 -8.16 5.87
CA MET A 106 1.90 -7.29 6.54
C MET A 106 2.36 -5.85 6.59
N THR A 107 3.65 -5.63 6.89
CA THR A 107 4.26 -4.30 6.92
C THR A 107 4.18 -3.64 5.56
N ARG A 108 4.54 -4.35 4.50
CA ARG A 108 4.48 -3.88 3.12
C ARG A 108 3.06 -3.51 2.71
N GLU A 109 2.10 -4.41 2.90
CA GLU A 109 0.70 -4.19 2.55
C GLU A 109 0.12 -2.98 3.28
N PHE A 110 0.39 -2.85 4.57
CA PHE A 110 0.00 -1.70 5.36
C PHE A 110 0.60 -0.41 4.79
N LEU A 111 1.93 -0.35 4.58
CA LEU A 111 2.60 0.86 4.10
C LEU A 111 2.16 1.24 2.69
N GLN A 112 1.96 0.28 1.81
CA GLN A 112 1.39 0.53 0.49
C GLN A 112 -0.01 1.14 0.59
N SER A 113 -0.88 0.62 1.48
CA SER A 113 -2.22 1.16 1.67
C SER A 113 -2.23 2.59 2.23
N GLN A 114 -1.18 3.00 2.94
CA GLN A 114 -1.07 4.32 3.55
C GLN A 114 -0.39 5.36 2.67
N LEU A 115 0.61 4.95 1.87
CA LEU A 115 1.55 5.88 1.26
C LEU A 115 1.42 6.02 -0.26
N THR A 116 0.75 5.08 -0.94
CA THR A 116 0.82 5.01 -2.40
C THR A 116 0.12 6.16 -3.13
N ASP A 117 -0.97 6.71 -2.59
CA ASP A 117 -1.79 7.74 -3.27
C ASP A 117 -1.46 9.17 -2.85
N ILE A 118 -0.34 9.38 -2.19
CA ILE A 118 0.00 10.69 -1.66
C ILE A 118 0.88 11.44 -2.66
N GLU A 119 0.40 12.60 -3.11
CA GLU A 119 1.09 13.45 -4.11
C GLU A 119 2.37 14.12 -3.60
N ARG A 120 2.57 14.17 -2.30
CA ARG A 120 3.78 14.70 -1.64
C ARG A 120 4.54 13.61 -0.93
N GLU A 121 5.83 13.81 -0.73
CA GLU A 121 6.65 12.88 0.01
C GLU A 121 6.30 12.89 1.50
N ILE A 122 5.95 11.74 2.05
CA ILE A 122 5.62 11.52 3.47
C ILE A 122 6.60 10.52 4.05
N PHE A 123 7.17 10.85 5.20
CA PHE A 123 8.01 9.93 5.96
C PHE A 123 7.23 9.41 7.17
N MET A 124 6.96 8.12 7.17
CA MET A 124 6.23 7.39 8.21
C MET A 124 7.19 6.53 9.02
N VAL A 125 6.88 6.36 10.31
CA VAL A 125 7.60 5.45 11.20
C VAL A 125 6.61 4.57 11.92
N ILE A 126 6.88 3.25 11.93
CA ILE A 126 6.18 2.26 12.75
C ILE A 126 7.09 1.93 13.94
N PHE A 127 6.57 2.07 15.14
CA PHE A 127 7.25 1.78 16.40
C PHE A 127 6.79 0.43 16.93
N VAL A 128 7.74 -0.43 17.30
CA VAL A 128 7.46 -1.79 17.73
C VAL A 128 8.15 -2.14 19.06
N ASP A 129 7.55 -3.10 19.77
CA ASP A 129 8.15 -3.69 20.96
C ASP A 129 9.21 -4.75 20.65
N ASN A 130 9.78 -5.40 21.67
CA ASN A 130 10.77 -6.48 21.53
C ASN A 130 10.26 -7.73 20.81
N ARG A 131 8.95 -7.88 20.68
CA ARG A 131 8.29 -8.99 19.95
C ARG A 131 7.81 -8.57 18.57
N ASN A 132 8.24 -7.40 18.09
CA ASN A 132 7.80 -6.77 16.85
C ASN A 132 6.27 -6.50 16.79
N ARG A 133 5.61 -6.30 17.94
CA ARG A 133 4.22 -5.85 17.98
C ARG A 133 4.16 -4.34 17.81
N VAL A 134 3.21 -3.87 17.04
CA VAL A 134 3.04 -2.43 16.78
C VAL A 134 2.58 -1.71 18.05
N LEU A 135 3.35 -0.74 18.47
CA LEU A 135 2.99 0.18 19.55
C LEU A 135 2.31 1.45 19.01
N LYS A 136 2.80 1.92 17.87
CA LYS A 136 2.33 3.16 17.22
C LYS A 136 2.83 3.22 15.78
N HIS A 137 2.10 3.88 14.91
CA HIS A 137 2.63 4.39 13.65
C HIS A 137 2.32 5.88 13.50
N SER A 138 3.16 6.63 12.82
CA SER A 138 2.97 8.08 12.63
C SER A 138 3.66 8.56 11.36
N CYS A 139 3.00 9.47 10.65
CA CYS A 139 3.64 10.31 9.64
C CYS A 139 4.38 11.42 10.37
N LEU A 140 5.68 11.30 10.53
CA LEU A 140 6.47 12.26 11.32
C LEU A 140 6.89 13.47 10.51
N PHE A 141 7.11 13.29 9.20
CA PHE A 141 7.55 14.37 8.34
C PHE A 141 6.75 14.37 7.05
N ALA A 142 6.45 15.55 6.56
CA ALA A 142 5.82 15.79 5.27
C ALA A 142 6.65 16.81 4.51
N GLY A 143 7.06 16.43 3.32
CA GLY A 143 7.87 17.26 2.44
C GLY A 143 7.07 17.99 1.37
N THR A 144 7.80 18.49 0.39
CA THR A 144 7.29 19.02 -0.88
C THR A 144 7.12 17.88 -1.90
N LEU A 145 6.97 18.20 -3.17
CA LEU A 145 6.86 17.21 -4.25
C LEU A 145 8.15 16.38 -4.47
N SER A 146 9.29 16.83 -3.96
CA SER A 146 10.59 16.23 -4.28
C SER A 146 11.53 16.00 -3.08
N HIS A 147 11.16 16.43 -1.87
CA HIS A 147 12.05 16.30 -0.71
C HIS A 147 11.31 16.42 0.61
N VAL A 148 11.66 15.53 1.56
CA VAL A 148 11.24 15.61 2.97
C VAL A 148 12.47 15.77 3.87
N GLU A 149 12.46 16.76 4.74
CA GLU A 149 13.54 16.93 5.73
C GLU A 149 13.25 16.06 6.96
N VAL A 150 14.07 15.03 7.16
CA VAL A 150 13.92 14.06 8.25
C VAL A 150 14.93 14.36 9.34
N HIS A 151 14.43 14.54 10.56
CA HIS A 151 15.27 14.77 11.74
C HIS A 151 15.33 13.52 12.63
N PRO A 152 16.44 12.77 12.70
CA PRO A 152 16.57 11.56 13.51
C PRO A 152 16.17 11.73 14.97
N ARG A 153 16.44 12.90 15.58
CA ARG A 153 16.08 13.21 16.96
C ARG A 153 14.57 13.10 17.24
N GLU A 154 13.73 13.40 16.25
CA GLU A 154 12.27 13.32 16.41
C GLU A 154 11.81 11.87 16.42
N ILE A 155 12.44 11.02 15.60
CA ILE A 155 12.18 9.58 15.56
C ILE A 155 12.56 8.97 16.92
N VAL A 156 13.76 9.26 17.42
CA VAL A 156 14.23 8.77 18.71
C VAL A 156 13.32 9.28 19.86
N ARG A 157 12.93 10.56 19.82
CA ARG A 157 12.02 11.14 20.83
C ARG A 157 10.68 10.41 20.87
N GLU A 158 10.07 10.14 19.72
CA GLU A 158 8.82 9.40 19.66
C GLU A 158 8.99 7.93 20.07
N ALA A 159 10.08 7.29 19.67
CA ALA A 159 10.38 5.91 20.07
C ALA A 159 10.49 5.77 21.61
N ILE A 160 11.18 6.70 22.27
CA ILE A 160 11.31 6.72 23.74
C ILE A 160 9.94 6.93 24.39
N LYS A 161 9.10 7.84 23.89
CA LYS A 161 7.76 8.10 24.45
C LYS A 161 6.86 6.88 24.47
N VAL A 162 6.98 6.00 23.48
CA VAL A 162 6.15 4.81 23.37
C VAL A 162 6.87 3.54 23.84
N ASN A 163 8.07 3.68 24.42
CA ASN A 163 8.94 2.57 24.83
C ASN A 163 9.21 1.57 23.70
N ALA A 164 9.46 2.05 22.50
CA ALA A 164 9.76 1.21 21.34
C ALA A 164 11.14 0.57 21.47
N ALA A 165 11.22 -0.72 21.18
CA ALA A 165 12.47 -1.46 21.05
C ALA A 165 13.02 -1.47 19.60
N GLY A 166 12.15 -1.14 18.64
CA GLY A 166 12.52 -1.05 17.24
C GLY A 166 11.63 -0.12 16.46
N VAL A 167 12.10 0.27 15.28
CA VAL A 167 11.37 1.10 14.33
C VAL A 167 11.49 0.52 12.92
N ILE A 168 10.43 0.68 12.14
CA ILE A 168 10.43 0.51 10.69
C ILE A 168 10.17 1.86 10.07
N LEU A 169 11.04 2.25 9.16
CA LEU A 169 10.97 3.50 8.43
C LEU A 169 10.26 3.28 7.10
N ALA A 170 9.53 4.24 6.63
CA ALA A 170 8.96 4.21 5.30
C ALA A 170 8.75 5.61 4.73
N HIS A 171 8.89 5.77 3.42
CA HIS A 171 8.45 6.95 2.70
C HIS A 171 7.97 6.59 1.30
N ASN A 172 7.14 7.45 0.72
CA ASN A 172 6.70 7.30 -0.66
C ASN A 172 7.51 8.20 -1.59
N HIS A 173 7.66 7.74 -2.83
CA HIS A 173 8.12 8.56 -3.95
C HIS A 173 6.92 8.96 -4.83
N PRO A 174 6.52 10.23 -4.85
CA PRO A 174 5.41 10.71 -5.69
C PRO A 174 5.63 10.47 -7.20
N SER A 175 6.89 10.33 -7.63
CA SER A 175 7.24 9.94 -9.01
C SER A 175 6.71 8.57 -9.41
N GLY A 176 6.46 7.71 -8.42
CA GLY A 176 6.03 6.32 -8.60
C GLY A 176 7.16 5.30 -8.65
N CYS A 177 8.43 5.71 -8.83
CA CYS A 177 9.58 4.81 -8.82
C CYS A 177 10.13 4.66 -7.40
N ALA A 178 10.23 3.43 -6.90
CA ALA A 178 10.70 3.13 -5.54
C ALA A 178 12.24 3.09 -5.40
N GLU A 179 13.01 3.35 -6.48
CA GLU A 179 14.49 3.29 -6.40
C GLU A 179 15.04 4.37 -5.44
N PRO A 180 15.84 3.99 -4.42
CA PRO A 180 16.34 4.90 -3.41
C PRO A 180 17.31 5.92 -3.99
N SER A 181 17.16 7.17 -3.61
CA SER A 181 18.13 8.22 -3.84
C SER A 181 19.37 8.05 -2.95
N ARG A 182 20.43 8.79 -3.24
CA ARG A 182 21.60 8.89 -2.34
C ARG A 182 21.22 9.49 -0.99
N ALA A 183 20.32 10.48 -0.98
CA ALA A 183 19.84 11.12 0.24
C ALA A 183 19.08 10.14 1.14
N ASP A 184 18.29 9.22 0.57
CA ASP A 184 17.59 8.18 1.33
C ASP A 184 18.55 7.23 2.04
N LYS A 185 19.64 6.86 1.38
CA LYS A 185 20.69 6.03 1.99
C LYS A 185 21.39 6.78 3.11
N GLU A 186 21.81 8.02 2.88
CA GLU A 186 22.50 8.85 3.86
C GLU A 186 21.62 9.13 5.11
N ILE A 187 20.33 9.45 4.93
CA ILE A 187 19.44 9.68 6.08
C ILE A 187 19.18 8.39 6.85
N THR A 188 19.03 7.25 6.16
CA THR A 188 18.85 5.95 6.80
C THR A 188 20.03 5.60 7.70
N GLU A 189 21.26 5.74 7.20
CA GLU A 189 22.48 5.53 8.00
C GLU A 189 22.55 6.44 9.23
N ARG A 190 22.15 7.70 9.08
CA ARG A 190 22.09 8.65 10.21
C ARG A 190 21.07 8.22 11.25
N ILE A 191 19.88 7.78 10.82
CA ILE A 191 18.83 7.30 11.73
C ILE A 191 19.32 6.05 12.46
N ILE A 192 19.90 5.08 11.75
CA ILE A 192 20.46 3.86 12.35
C ILE A 192 21.44 4.22 13.47
N LYS A 193 22.42 5.08 13.21
CA LYS A 193 23.40 5.51 14.21
C LYS A 193 22.73 6.16 15.42
N CYS A 194 21.75 7.06 15.21
CA CYS A 194 21.06 7.73 16.32
C CYS A 194 20.21 6.75 17.15
N CYS A 195 19.51 5.82 16.51
CA CYS A 195 18.71 4.80 17.18
C CYS A 195 19.58 3.81 17.96
N GLN A 196 20.72 3.42 17.40
CA GLN A 196 21.66 2.48 18.01
C GLN A 196 22.23 2.99 19.35
N PHE A 197 22.49 4.31 19.47
CA PHE A 197 22.92 4.91 20.75
C PHE A 197 21.85 4.82 21.86
N MET A 198 20.60 4.57 21.51
CA MET A 198 19.47 4.48 22.43
C MET A 198 18.92 3.05 22.51
N ASP A 199 19.68 2.05 22.06
CA ASP A 199 19.28 0.64 22.00
C ASP A 199 17.97 0.38 21.24
N ILE A 200 17.64 1.26 20.27
CA ILE A 200 16.49 1.11 19.39
C ILE A 200 16.96 0.53 18.05
N ARG A 201 16.38 -0.61 17.66
CA ARG A 201 16.72 -1.27 16.39
C ARG A 201 15.99 -0.59 15.23
N VAL A 202 16.68 -0.32 14.13
CA VAL A 202 16.05 -0.05 12.84
C VAL A 202 15.88 -1.38 12.12
N LEU A 203 14.64 -1.83 11.96
CA LEU A 203 14.34 -3.16 11.40
C LEU A 203 14.30 -3.15 9.89
N ASP A 204 13.80 -2.07 9.29
CA ASP A 204 13.76 -1.89 7.84
C ASP A 204 13.57 -0.41 7.49
N HIS A 205 13.81 -0.09 6.21
CA HIS A 205 13.39 1.14 5.56
C HIS A 205 12.77 0.78 4.21
N LEU A 206 11.46 1.01 4.08
CA LEU A 206 10.71 0.73 2.86
C LEU A 206 10.45 2.00 2.07
N ILE A 207 10.75 1.97 0.78
CA ILE A 207 10.37 3.03 -0.16
C ILE A 207 9.20 2.53 -0.99
N ILE A 208 8.13 3.30 -1.02
CA ILE A 208 6.86 2.93 -1.67
C ILE A 208 6.70 3.74 -2.96
N GLY A 209 6.62 3.03 -4.07
CA GLY A 209 6.28 3.55 -5.40
C GLY A 209 4.87 3.19 -5.82
N ARG A 210 4.55 3.35 -7.10
CA ARG A 210 3.26 2.95 -7.68
C ARG A 210 3.26 1.48 -8.05
N GLY A 211 2.72 0.65 -7.13
CA GLY A 211 2.67 -0.80 -7.34
C GLY A 211 4.00 -1.53 -7.13
N GLU A 212 5.04 -0.82 -6.71
CA GLU A 212 6.35 -1.36 -6.38
C GLU A 212 6.84 -0.85 -5.03
N TYR A 213 7.79 -1.53 -4.45
CA TYR A 213 8.47 -1.13 -3.23
C TYR A 213 9.93 -1.59 -3.24
N ILE A 214 10.74 -0.96 -2.39
CA ILE A 214 12.09 -1.43 -2.08
C ILE A 214 12.24 -1.48 -0.56
N SER A 215 12.74 -2.61 -0.05
CA SER A 215 13.13 -2.81 1.34
C SER A 215 14.66 -2.80 1.44
N PHE A 216 15.18 -1.99 2.35
CA PHE A 216 16.61 -1.93 2.62
C PHE A 216 17.10 -3.19 3.31
N ALA A 217 16.29 -3.81 4.17
CA ALA A 217 16.60 -5.08 4.81
C ALA A 217 16.69 -6.23 3.79
N GLU A 218 15.73 -6.35 2.85
CA GLU A 218 15.77 -7.35 1.77
C GLU A 218 17.00 -7.18 0.86
N ARG A 219 17.50 -5.94 0.70
CA ARG A 219 18.71 -5.66 -0.07
C ARG A 219 19.99 -5.78 0.74
N GLY A 220 19.91 -6.09 2.04
CA GLY A 220 21.07 -6.24 2.92
C GLY A 220 21.79 -4.93 3.21
N TRP A 221 21.08 -3.80 3.21
CA TRP A 221 21.64 -2.48 3.51
C TRP A 221 21.40 -2.06 4.98
N ILE A 222 20.58 -2.84 5.70
CA ILE A 222 20.32 -2.76 7.14
C ILE A 222 20.59 -4.12 7.76
#